data_54ed307c3a8e8e89997ee7f295489d78
#
_entry.id   54ed307c3a8e8e89997ee7f295489d78
#
_cell.length_a   1.000
_cell.length_b   1.000
_cell.length_c   1.000
_cell.angle_alpha   90.00
_cell.angle_beta   90.00
_cell.angle_gamma   90.00
#
_symmetry.space_group_name_H-M   'P 1'
#
loop_
_entity.id
_entity.type
_entity.pdbx_description
1 polymer ?
#
loop_
_entity_poly.entity_id
_entity_poly.type
_entity_poly.pdbx_seq_one_letter_code
_entity_poly.pdbx_strand_id
1 'polypeptide(L)'
;MRLFSLILIVIFFAACGGAPDEESVAAVAPPQEVSETPTVSTERSTSYEVAYADALAAIQRATAKGHAWTTSDQLIKDAAEAAQNGDSALAISLADEARIHADLASIQADREALTWRDNVITQ
;
A
#
# COMPACT_ATOMS: atom_id res chain seq x y z
N MET A 1 27.39 -27.37 23.28
CA MET A 1 28.47 -26.41 23.60
C MET A 1 28.90 -25.66 22.35
N ARG A 2 28.47 -24.44 22.20
CA ARG A 2 29.01 -23.33 21.37
C ARG A 2 28.03 -22.15 21.59
N LEU A 3 28.27 -21.36 22.54
CA LEU A 3 28.95 -20.11 22.76
C LEU A 3 28.43 -18.97 21.86
N PHE A 4 27.57 -18.16 22.48
CA PHE A 4 27.50 -16.69 22.57
C PHE A 4 28.28 -15.89 21.51
N SER A 5 27.59 -15.02 20.80
CA SER A 5 28.13 -13.72 20.43
C SER A 5 27.05 -12.66 20.52
N LEU A 6 27.13 -11.92 21.60
CA LEU A 6 26.39 -10.71 21.95
C LEU A 6 27.10 -9.56 21.22
N ILE A 7 26.46 -8.92 20.25
CA ILE A 7 26.94 -7.65 19.70
C ILE A 7 25.96 -6.56 20.16
N LEU A 8 26.45 -5.80 21.12
CA LEU A 8 25.87 -4.60 21.67
C LEU A 8 26.28 -3.43 20.77
N ILE A 9 25.35 -2.86 20.01
CA ILE A 9 25.58 -1.61 19.27
C ILE A 9 24.87 -0.48 20.01
N VAL A 10 25.68 0.33 20.71
CA VAL A 10 25.26 1.60 21.30
C VAL A 10 25.38 2.67 20.22
N ILE A 11 24.27 3.27 19.80
CA ILE A 11 24.28 4.45 18.93
C ILE A 11 23.89 5.66 19.75
N PHE A 12 24.88 6.54 19.91
CA PHE A 12 24.76 7.90 20.49
C PHE A 12 23.99 8.79 19.52
N PHE A 13 22.87 9.35 19.95
CA PHE A 13 22.25 10.48 19.28
C PHE A 13 22.64 11.76 19.97
N ALA A 14 23.46 12.55 19.28
CA ALA A 14 23.76 13.91 19.66
C ALA A 14 22.61 14.84 19.27
N ALA A 15 22.11 15.58 20.26
CA ALA A 15 21.15 16.64 20.10
C ALA A 15 21.77 17.84 19.38
N CYS A 16 21.08 18.42 18.41
CA CYS A 16 21.31 19.79 17.98
C CYS A 16 19.97 20.51 17.97
N GLY A 17 19.82 21.42 18.92
CA GLY A 17 18.69 22.30 19.04
C GLY A 17 18.76 23.47 18.05
N GLY A 18 17.62 23.98 17.67
CA GLY A 18 17.45 25.23 16.95
C GLY A 18 15.97 25.61 17.00
N ALA A 19 15.65 26.56 17.86
CA ALA A 19 14.34 27.21 17.94
C ALA A 19 14.45 28.61 17.31
N PRO A 20 13.39 29.44 17.30
CA PRO A 20 12.40 29.59 16.25
C PRO A 20 12.48 31.01 15.67
N ASP A 21 11.93 31.23 14.50
CA ASP A 21 11.53 32.58 14.08
C ASP A 21 10.10 32.53 13.54
N GLU A 22 9.23 33.24 14.26
CA GLU A 22 7.90 33.63 13.85
C GLU A 22 8.01 34.66 12.71
N GLU A 23 7.35 34.42 11.60
CA GLU A 23 6.78 35.54 10.82
C GLU A 23 5.49 35.12 10.11
N SER A 24 4.43 35.70 10.66
CA SER A 24 3.07 35.75 10.18
C SER A 24 3.00 36.41 8.80
N VAL A 25 2.49 35.68 7.80
CA VAL A 25 1.79 36.33 6.67
C VAL A 25 0.58 35.49 6.31
N ALA A 26 -0.58 36.01 6.65
CA ALA A 26 -1.86 35.53 6.18
C ALA A 26 -1.96 35.70 4.67
N ALA A 27 -1.91 34.61 3.92
CA ALA A 27 -2.37 34.54 2.54
C ALA A 27 -3.59 33.63 2.52
N VAL A 28 -4.76 34.23 2.35
CA VAL A 28 -6.01 33.56 2.03
C VAL A 28 -5.85 32.85 0.71
N ALA A 29 -5.67 31.53 0.77
CA ALA A 29 -5.75 30.67 -0.40
C ALA A 29 -7.23 30.44 -0.74
N PRO A 30 -7.60 30.44 -2.06
CA PRO A 30 -8.96 30.12 -2.48
C PRO A 30 -9.32 28.68 -2.09
N PRO A 31 -10.60 28.36 -1.90
CA PRO A 31 -11.02 27.02 -1.54
C PRO A 31 -10.60 26.06 -2.67
N GLN A 32 -9.64 25.21 -2.37
CA GLN A 32 -9.32 24.10 -3.24
C GLN A 32 -10.48 23.12 -3.15
N GLU A 33 -11.13 22.89 -4.27
CA GLU A 33 -11.98 21.72 -4.44
C GLU A 33 -11.18 20.51 -4.01
N VAL A 34 -11.62 19.89 -2.93
CA VAL A 34 -11.08 18.63 -2.45
C VAL A 34 -11.49 17.58 -3.48
N SER A 35 -10.63 17.37 -4.48
CA SER A 35 -10.72 16.20 -5.33
C SER A 35 -10.60 15.01 -4.38
N GLU A 36 -11.71 14.34 -4.11
CA GLU A 36 -11.71 13.12 -3.30
C GLU A 36 -10.82 12.09 -3.99
N THR A 37 -9.59 12.01 -3.51
CA THR A 37 -8.65 10.99 -3.97
C THR A 37 -9.20 9.66 -3.46
N PRO A 38 -9.48 8.68 -4.34
CA PRO A 38 -9.95 7.38 -3.89
C PRO A 38 -8.92 6.79 -2.93
N THR A 39 -9.38 6.50 -1.72
CA THR A 39 -8.53 6.00 -0.64
C THR A 39 -8.64 4.48 -0.59
N VAL A 40 -7.50 3.80 -0.67
CA VAL A 40 -7.45 2.36 -0.41
C VAL A 40 -7.53 2.14 1.10
N SER A 41 -8.48 1.29 1.54
CA SER A 41 -8.55 0.89 2.93
C SER A 41 -7.31 0.05 3.30
N THR A 42 -6.60 0.49 4.32
CA THR A 42 -5.43 -0.22 4.86
C THR A 42 -5.78 -0.98 6.14
N GLU A 43 -7.08 -1.12 6.45
CA GLU A 43 -7.51 -1.90 7.60
C GLU A 43 -7.09 -3.37 7.45
N ARG A 44 -6.51 -3.91 8.52
CA ARG A 44 -6.07 -5.31 8.56
C ARG A 44 -7.24 -6.23 8.85
N SER A 45 -7.35 -7.29 8.07
CA SER A 45 -8.37 -8.32 8.26
C SER A 45 -8.12 -9.12 9.55
N THR A 46 -9.20 -9.64 10.12
CA THR A 46 -9.17 -10.39 11.40
C THR A 46 -9.02 -11.90 11.20
N SER A 47 -9.29 -12.41 10.00
CA SER A 47 -9.10 -13.82 9.65
C SER A 47 -8.52 -13.95 8.23
N TYR A 48 -7.82 -15.05 8.00
CA TYR A 48 -7.24 -15.35 6.70
C TYR A 48 -8.30 -15.50 5.61
N GLU A 49 -9.40 -16.19 5.90
CA GLU A 49 -10.46 -16.43 4.92
C GLU A 49 -11.06 -15.13 4.40
N VAL A 50 -11.26 -14.15 5.27
CA VAL A 50 -11.77 -12.83 4.91
C VAL A 50 -10.71 -12.08 4.09
N ALA A 51 -9.48 -12.01 4.57
CA ALA A 51 -8.39 -11.36 3.86
C ALA A 51 -8.19 -11.93 2.46
N TYR A 52 -8.21 -13.24 2.34
CA TYR A 52 -8.03 -13.95 1.08
C TYR A 52 -9.18 -13.68 0.10
N ALA A 53 -10.43 -13.73 0.57
CA ALA A 53 -11.59 -13.45 -0.25
C ALA A 53 -11.60 -12.00 -0.76
N ASP A 54 -11.27 -11.04 0.10
CA ASP A 54 -11.19 -9.62 -0.25
C ASP A 54 -10.07 -9.35 -1.26
N ALA A 55 -8.91 -10.00 -1.10
CA ALA A 55 -7.81 -9.91 -2.05
C ALA A 55 -8.19 -10.47 -3.42
N LEU A 56 -8.82 -11.64 -3.48
CA LEU A 56 -9.29 -12.20 -4.75
C LEU A 56 -10.31 -11.29 -5.45
N ALA A 57 -11.24 -10.71 -4.69
CA ALA A 57 -12.21 -9.77 -5.25
C ALA A 57 -11.53 -8.51 -5.81
N ALA A 58 -10.51 -7.98 -5.13
CA ALA A 58 -9.73 -6.85 -5.60
C ALA A 58 -8.94 -7.18 -6.88
N ILE A 59 -8.27 -8.35 -6.93
CA ILE A 59 -7.55 -8.84 -8.11
C ILE A 59 -8.50 -8.98 -9.30
N GLN A 60 -9.69 -9.52 -9.10
CA GLN A 60 -10.70 -9.64 -10.16
C GLN A 60 -11.12 -8.27 -10.70
N ARG A 61 -11.33 -7.26 -9.82
CA ARG A 61 -11.64 -5.89 -10.25
C ARG A 61 -10.53 -5.27 -11.10
N ALA A 62 -9.28 -5.41 -10.68
CA ALA A 62 -8.12 -4.92 -11.43
C ALA A 62 -7.99 -5.62 -12.80
N THR A 63 -8.16 -6.94 -12.82
CA THR A 63 -8.12 -7.74 -14.05
C THR A 63 -9.22 -7.34 -15.04
N ALA A 64 -10.44 -7.10 -14.55
CA ALA A 64 -11.56 -6.65 -15.38
C ALA A 64 -11.31 -5.29 -16.05
N LYS A 65 -10.45 -4.46 -15.43
CA LYS A 65 -9.99 -3.18 -16.00
C LYS A 65 -8.74 -3.30 -16.88
N GLY A 66 -8.22 -4.51 -17.09
CA GLY A 66 -7.00 -4.75 -17.87
C GLY A 66 -5.69 -4.43 -17.11
N HIS A 67 -5.76 -4.24 -15.79
CA HIS A 67 -4.63 -3.85 -14.94
C HIS A 67 -4.32 -4.93 -13.88
N ALA A 68 -4.18 -6.18 -14.34
CA ALA A 68 -3.70 -7.27 -13.47
C ALA A 68 -2.21 -7.06 -13.16
N TRP A 69 -1.87 -7.01 -11.88
CA TRP A 69 -0.48 -6.92 -11.43
C TRP A 69 0.03 -8.28 -10.97
N THR A 70 1.12 -8.73 -11.55
CA THR A 70 1.79 -10.01 -11.20
C THR A 70 2.20 -10.08 -9.73
N THR A 71 2.47 -8.92 -9.09
CA THR A 71 2.78 -8.82 -7.67
C THR A 71 1.61 -9.29 -6.81
N SER A 72 0.37 -8.87 -7.12
CA SER A 72 -0.82 -9.30 -6.37
C SER A 72 -1.06 -10.80 -6.52
N ASP A 73 -0.84 -11.35 -7.72
CA ASP A 73 -0.97 -12.78 -8.00
C ASP A 73 0.07 -13.61 -7.26
N GLN A 74 1.28 -13.09 -7.06
CA GLN A 74 2.31 -13.78 -6.28
C GLN A 74 1.99 -13.72 -4.79
N LEU A 75 1.65 -12.56 -4.26
CA LEU A 75 1.30 -12.37 -2.85
C LEU A 75 0.14 -13.25 -2.41
N ILE A 76 -0.89 -13.44 -3.24
CA ILE A 76 -2.03 -14.31 -2.89
C ILE A 76 -1.65 -15.78 -2.86
N LYS A 77 -0.69 -16.22 -3.68
CA LYS A 77 -0.13 -17.58 -3.64
C LYS A 77 0.71 -17.79 -2.38
N ASP A 78 1.56 -16.82 -2.06
CA ASP A 78 2.41 -16.87 -0.86
C ASP A 78 1.54 -16.84 0.41
N ALA A 79 0.43 -16.10 0.40
CA ALA A 79 -0.56 -16.12 1.49
C ALA A 79 -1.18 -17.51 1.68
N ALA A 80 -1.53 -18.19 0.59
CA ALA A 80 -2.08 -19.55 0.65
C ALA A 80 -1.05 -20.56 1.16
N GLU A 81 0.21 -20.41 0.78
CA GLU A 81 1.31 -21.25 1.29
C GLU A 81 1.55 -21.02 2.78
N ALA A 82 1.59 -19.76 3.23
CA ALA A 82 1.72 -19.44 4.65
C ALA A 82 0.58 -20.02 5.48
N ALA A 83 -0.66 -19.97 4.98
CA ALA A 83 -1.82 -20.59 5.63
C ALA A 83 -1.70 -22.11 5.75
N GLN A 84 -1.23 -22.79 4.69
CA GLN A 84 -0.98 -24.24 4.69
C GLN A 84 0.11 -24.63 5.70
N ASN A 85 1.09 -23.77 5.91
CA ASN A 85 2.18 -23.96 6.87
C ASN A 85 1.75 -23.60 8.32
N GLY A 86 0.50 -23.16 8.52
CA GLY A 86 -0.04 -22.81 9.85
C GLY A 86 0.34 -21.40 10.32
N ASP A 87 1.00 -20.58 9.47
CA ASP A 87 1.35 -19.19 9.79
C ASP A 87 0.21 -18.24 9.39
N SER A 88 -0.86 -18.25 10.19
CA SER A 88 -2.04 -17.44 9.93
C SER A 88 -1.75 -15.94 9.94
N ALA A 89 -0.80 -15.48 10.76
CA ALA A 89 -0.47 -14.06 10.84
C ALA A 89 0.20 -13.58 9.54
N LEU A 90 1.15 -14.34 9.02
CA LEU A 90 1.79 -14.08 7.75
C LEU A 90 0.79 -14.18 6.59
N ALA A 91 -0.06 -15.21 6.59
CA ALA A 91 -1.09 -15.43 5.58
C ALA A 91 -2.05 -14.23 5.45
N ILE A 92 -2.53 -13.70 6.59
CA ILE A 92 -3.38 -12.49 6.62
C ILE A 92 -2.60 -11.28 6.07
N SER A 93 -1.36 -11.09 6.51
CA SER A 93 -0.54 -9.95 6.07
C SER A 93 -0.31 -9.95 4.57
N LEU A 94 0.03 -11.09 3.98
CA LEU A 94 0.25 -11.24 2.54
C LEU A 94 -1.04 -11.06 1.73
N ALA A 95 -2.16 -11.58 2.23
CA ALA A 95 -3.45 -11.39 1.57
C ALA A 95 -3.91 -9.91 1.60
N ASP A 96 -3.76 -9.22 2.73
CA ASP A 96 -4.06 -7.79 2.82
C ASP A 96 -3.16 -6.97 1.88
N GLU A 97 -1.88 -7.31 1.77
CA GLU A 97 -0.95 -6.67 0.84
C GLU A 97 -1.36 -6.90 -0.62
N ALA A 98 -1.73 -8.13 -0.99
CA ALA A 98 -2.25 -8.46 -2.31
C ALA A 98 -3.49 -7.61 -2.66
N ARG A 99 -4.42 -7.45 -1.71
CA ARG A 99 -5.60 -6.60 -1.85
C ARG A 99 -5.23 -5.15 -2.12
N ILE A 100 -4.33 -4.59 -1.32
CA ILE A 100 -3.89 -3.19 -1.46
C ILE A 100 -3.27 -2.96 -2.85
N HIS A 101 -2.39 -3.84 -3.31
CA HIS A 101 -1.80 -3.75 -4.64
C HIS A 101 -2.84 -3.80 -5.75
N ALA A 102 -3.83 -4.67 -5.64
CA ALA A 102 -4.91 -4.80 -6.62
C ALA A 102 -5.84 -3.57 -6.63
N ASP A 103 -6.15 -3.01 -5.46
CA ASP A 103 -6.94 -1.78 -5.36
C ASP A 103 -6.20 -0.58 -5.98
N LEU A 104 -4.89 -0.45 -5.74
CA LEU A 104 -4.05 0.57 -6.38
C LEU A 104 -4.02 0.41 -7.91
N ALA A 105 -3.92 -0.83 -8.41
CA ALA A 105 -3.99 -1.10 -9.84
C ALA A 105 -5.34 -0.68 -10.43
N SER A 106 -6.44 -0.93 -9.73
CA SER A 106 -7.78 -0.48 -10.14
C SER A 106 -7.89 1.04 -10.21
N ILE A 107 -7.34 1.75 -9.20
CA ILE A 107 -7.32 3.22 -9.16
C ILE A 107 -6.46 3.77 -10.31
N GLN A 108 -5.33 3.16 -10.59
CA GLN A 108 -4.48 3.56 -11.71
C GLN A 108 -5.21 3.41 -13.03
N ALA A 109 -5.90 2.27 -13.26
CA ALA A 109 -6.70 2.04 -14.45
C ALA A 109 -7.75 3.14 -14.67
N ASP A 110 -8.48 3.51 -13.60
CA ASP A 110 -9.49 4.56 -13.66
C ASP A 110 -8.87 5.93 -14.03
N ARG A 111 -7.74 6.27 -13.45
CA ARG A 111 -7.02 7.51 -13.78
C ARG A 111 -6.55 7.52 -15.23
N GLU A 112 -5.96 6.44 -15.70
CA GLU A 112 -5.49 6.31 -17.08
C GLU A 112 -6.65 6.41 -18.07
N ALA A 113 -7.80 5.81 -17.77
CA ALA A 113 -9.00 5.91 -18.60
C ALA A 113 -9.49 7.36 -18.77
N LEU A 114 -9.28 8.22 -17.76
CA LEU A 114 -9.64 9.62 -17.81
C LEU A 114 -8.60 10.48 -18.54
N THR A 115 -7.32 10.18 -18.37
CA THR A 115 -6.22 11.07 -18.79
C THR A 115 -5.52 10.63 -20.07
N TRP A 116 -5.75 9.42 -20.56
CA TRP A 116 -5.03 8.90 -21.73
C TRP A 116 -5.17 9.77 -22.97
N ARG A 117 -6.35 10.42 -23.16
CA ARG A 117 -6.62 11.30 -24.30
C ARG A 117 -5.78 12.56 -24.30
N ASP A 118 -5.47 13.06 -23.10
CA ASP A 118 -4.67 14.28 -22.93
C ASP A 118 -3.18 14.00 -23.17
N ASN A 119 -2.79 12.72 -23.05
CA ASN A 119 -1.41 12.27 -23.22
C ASN A 119 -1.10 11.75 -24.63
N VAL A 120 -2.11 11.61 -25.50
CA VAL A 120 -1.91 11.21 -26.90
C VAL A 120 -1.43 12.42 -27.68
N ILE A 121 -0.15 12.39 -28.11
CA ILE A 121 0.40 13.39 -29.00
C ILE A 121 -0.31 13.24 -30.34
N THR A 122 -1.13 14.20 -30.70
CA THR A 122 -1.68 14.35 -32.07
C THR A 122 -0.53 14.71 -33.00
N GLN A 123 -0.09 13.76 -33.79
CA GLN A 123 0.86 13.98 -34.89
C GLN A 123 0.14 14.56 -36.11
#